data_0840b252d9e904dc144bb32f0c2d00d0
#
_entry.id   0840b252d9e904dc144bb32f0c2d00d0
#
_cell.length_a   1.000
_cell.length_b   1.000
_cell.length_c   1.000
_cell.angle_alpha   90.00
_cell.angle_beta   90.00
_cell.angle_gamma   90.00
#
_symmetry.space_group_name_H-M   'P 1'
#
loop_
_entity.id
_entity.type
_entity.pdbx_description
1 polymer ?
#
loop_
_entity_poly.entity_id
_entity_poly.type
_entity_poly.pdbx_seq_one_letter_code
_entity_poly.pdbx_strand_id
1 'polypeptide(L)'
;LHENNKESILEVQFTGSLEGGHYEYNLFTLHLGPDSGCGAYEEAYPSKWLFNTLKKDLTEDGEYSDRLYETIIFDDPKSRPFYYEDGKGFSDYHQEDNIYWRKYVTYDKSLGDYWDYSGFNIPLIRYADILLLYAECLNDEGNSKEAIKYINKVRDRVHVTPLSDTLSKEQVLKHLQ
;
A
#
# COMPACT_ATOMS: atom_id res chain seq x y z
N LEU A 1 8.82 1.78 -7.96
CA LEU A 1 9.08 2.48 -6.70
C LEU A 1 10.48 3.03 -6.74
N HIS A 2 10.67 4.31 -6.46
CA HIS A 2 11.99 4.93 -6.40
C HIS A 2 12.51 4.79 -4.98
N GLU A 3 13.58 4.04 -4.81
CA GLU A 3 14.32 3.92 -3.56
C GLU A 3 14.89 5.28 -3.13
N ASN A 4 15.07 5.46 -1.81
CA ASN A 4 15.63 6.70 -1.24
C ASN A 4 14.91 7.98 -1.70
N ASN A 5 13.59 7.91 -1.87
CA ASN A 5 12.80 9.05 -2.29
C ASN A 5 12.46 9.98 -1.10
N LYS A 6 11.87 11.15 -1.39
CA LYS A 6 11.53 12.16 -0.36
C LYS A 6 10.44 11.69 0.63
N GLU A 7 9.75 10.61 0.35
CA GLU A 7 8.75 10.02 1.24
C GLU A 7 9.38 9.12 2.30
N SER A 8 10.52 8.50 2.03
CA SER A 8 11.22 7.62 2.96
C SER A 8 12.14 8.43 3.88
N ILE A 9 11.93 8.32 5.20
CA ILE A 9 12.79 8.95 6.22
C ILE A 9 13.77 7.91 6.76
N LEU A 10 13.28 6.69 7.01
CA LEU A 10 14.07 5.55 7.45
C LEU A 10 13.56 4.30 6.74
N GLU A 11 14.47 3.59 6.10
CA GLU A 11 14.14 2.33 5.43
C GLU A 11 15.25 1.29 5.61
N VAL A 12 14.88 0.02 5.58
CA VAL A 12 15.82 -1.09 5.46
C VAL A 12 16.15 -1.25 3.99
N GLN A 13 17.45 -1.16 3.68
CA GLN A 13 17.95 -1.28 2.31
C GLN A 13 18.08 -2.76 1.94
N PHE A 14 17.61 -3.11 0.75
CA PHE A 14 17.76 -4.43 0.15
C PHE A 14 18.33 -4.28 -1.27
N THR A 15 18.94 -5.34 -1.79
CA THR A 15 19.37 -5.41 -3.17
C THR A 15 18.97 -6.75 -3.78
N GLY A 16 18.42 -6.71 -4.99
CA GLY A 16 18.13 -7.91 -5.78
C GLY A 16 19.36 -8.48 -6.50
N SER A 17 20.49 -7.79 -6.43
CA SER A 17 21.73 -8.22 -7.07
C SER A 17 22.72 -8.81 -6.07
N LEU A 18 23.61 -9.67 -6.60
CA LEU A 18 24.73 -10.22 -5.83
C LEU A 18 25.84 -9.16 -5.74
N GLU A 19 25.85 -8.36 -4.67
CA GLU A 19 26.91 -7.41 -4.39
C GLU A 19 27.88 -7.96 -3.34
N GLY A 20 29.17 -7.87 -3.61
CA GLY A 20 30.20 -8.35 -2.68
C GLY A 20 30.13 -9.85 -2.34
N GLY A 21 29.42 -10.66 -3.14
CA GLY A 21 29.25 -12.10 -2.90
C GLY A 21 28.11 -12.45 -1.95
N HIS A 22 27.29 -11.51 -1.53
CA HIS A 22 26.15 -11.72 -0.65
C HIS A 22 24.83 -11.26 -1.30
N TYR A 23 23.77 -12.01 -1.05
CA TYR A 23 22.41 -11.63 -1.39
C TYR A 23 21.79 -10.86 -0.21
N GLU A 24 21.33 -9.64 -0.46
CA GLU A 24 20.67 -8.80 0.54
C GLU A 24 19.24 -8.47 0.08
N TYR A 25 18.47 -9.51 -0.24
CA TYR A 25 17.09 -9.40 -0.70
C TYR A 25 16.09 -9.61 0.45
N ASN A 26 14.86 -9.12 0.24
CA ASN A 26 13.73 -9.50 1.07
C ASN A 26 12.87 -10.60 0.39
N LEU A 27 12.09 -11.31 1.20
CA LEU A 27 11.24 -12.41 0.75
C LEU A 27 9.74 -12.08 0.81
N PHE A 28 9.37 -10.79 0.89
CA PHE A 28 7.96 -10.43 1.01
C PHE A 28 7.13 -10.91 -0.18
N THR A 29 7.63 -10.79 -1.40
CA THR A 29 6.93 -11.31 -2.58
C THR A 29 6.69 -12.81 -2.48
N LEU A 30 7.70 -13.57 -2.04
CA LEU A 30 7.62 -15.03 -1.89
C LEU A 30 6.60 -15.44 -0.82
N HIS A 31 6.55 -14.75 0.32
CA HIS A 31 5.66 -15.12 1.42
C HIS A 31 4.25 -14.53 1.31
N LEU A 32 4.11 -13.32 0.78
CA LEU A 32 2.82 -12.60 0.73
C LEU A 32 2.11 -12.71 -0.62
N GLY A 33 2.85 -12.99 -1.70
CA GLY A 33 2.26 -13.11 -3.03
C GLY A 33 1.34 -14.31 -3.15
N PRO A 34 0.36 -14.28 -4.08
CA PRO A 34 -0.51 -15.42 -4.33
C PRO A 34 0.24 -16.58 -5.00
N ASP A 35 -0.16 -17.81 -4.69
CA ASP A 35 0.37 -19.02 -5.33
C ASP A 35 0.05 -19.02 -6.83
N SER A 36 -1.22 -18.86 -7.17
CA SER A 36 -1.67 -18.83 -8.55
C SER A 36 -1.13 -17.63 -9.33
N GLY A 37 -0.44 -17.89 -10.42
CA GLY A 37 0.14 -16.89 -11.32
C GLY A 37 1.44 -16.29 -10.83
N CYS A 38 1.67 -16.25 -9.54
CA CYS A 38 2.86 -15.73 -8.90
C CYS A 38 3.79 -16.85 -8.39
N GLY A 39 3.28 -18.05 -8.10
CA GLY A 39 4.03 -19.18 -7.55
C GLY A 39 4.58 -18.94 -6.14
N ALA A 40 4.04 -17.96 -5.41
CA ALA A 40 4.43 -17.62 -4.06
C ALA A 40 3.77 -18.55 -3.03
N TYR A 41 4.10 -18.36 -1.75
CA TYR A 41 3.63 -19.29 -0.70
C TYR A 41 2.27 -18.91 -0.11
N GLU A 42 1.77 -17.71 -0.38
CA GLU A 42 0.45 -17.25 0.05
C GLU A 42 0.22 -17.39 1.57
N GLU A 43 1.25 -17.10 2.38
CA GLU A 43 1.24 -17.36 3.83
C GLU A 43 0.37 -16.38 4.62
N ALA A 44 0.05 -15.22 4.05
CA ALA A 44 -0.77 -14.22 4.73
C ALA A 44 -1.70 -13.48 3.76
N TYR A 45 -2.91 -13.23 4.24
CA TYR A 45 -3.94 -12.49 3.49
C TYR A 45 -4.23 -11.13 4.13
N PRO A 46 -4.66 -10.13 3.34
CA PRO A 46 -5.26 -8.93 3.90
C PRO A 46 -6.49 -9.30 4.73
N SER A 47 -6.70 -8.63 5.87
CA SER A 47 -7.93 -8.84 6.62
C SER A 47 -9.15 -8.26 5.88
N LYS A 48 -10.32 -8.90 5.99
CA LYS A 48 -11.57 -8.36 5.46
C LYS A 48 -11.93 -7.01 6.08
N TRP A 49 -11.51 -6.76 7.31
CA TRP A 49 -11.67 -5.46 7.94
C TRP A 49 -10.88 -4.37 7.20
N LEU A 50 -9.59 -4.60 6.91
CA LEU A 50 -8.76 -3.66 6.15
C LEU A 50 -9.34 -3.40 4.77
N PHE A 51 -9.72 -4.45 4.04
CA PHE A 51 -10.34 -4.34 2.73
C PHE A 51 -11.59 -3.48 2.76
N ASN A 52 -12.52 -3.77 3.68
CA ASN A 52 -13.77 -3.02 3.82
C ASN A 52 -13.54 -1.57 4.29
N THR A 53 -12.47 -1.31 5.03
CA THR A 53 -12.09 0.05 5.44
C THR A 53 -11.57 0.84 4.26
N LEU A 54 -10.67 0.26 3.47
CA LEU A 54 -10.12 0.92 2.27
C LEU A 54 -11.20 1.18 1.20
N LYS A 55 -12.19 0.29 1.06
CA LYS A 55 -13.32 0.48 0.14
C LYS A 55 -14.21 1.67 0.48
N LYS A 56 -14.18 2.18 1.71
CA LYS A 56 -14.93 3.37 2.12
C LYS A 56 -14.24 4.67 1.75
N ASP A 57 -12.93 4.63 1.52
CA ASP A 57 -12.14 5.78 1.12
C ASP A 57 -12.26 6.00 -0.39
N LEU A 58 -13.34 6.66 -0.80
CA LEU A 58 -13.63 6.93 -2.21
C LEU A 58 -12.99 8.25 -2.68
N THR A 59 -12.76 8.33 -3.99
CA THR A 59 -12.42 9.57 -4.70
C THR A 59 -13.65 10.50 -4.79
N GLU A 60 -13.45 11.75 -5.23
CA GLU A 60 -14.56 12.68 -5.46
C GLU A 60 -15.57 12.19 -6.52
N ASP A 61 -15.10 11.37 -7.47
CA ASP A 61 -15.94 10.74 -8.50
C ASP A 61 -16.67 9.47 -8.00
N GLY A 62 -16.48 9.07 -6.74
CA GLY A 62 -17.08 7.89 -6.14
C GLY A 62 -16.40 6.57 -6.50
N GLU A 63 -15.21 6.61 -7.10
CA GLU A 63 -14.39 5.45 -7.44
C GLU A 63 -13.53 5.02 -6.23
N TYR A 64 -13.04 3.78 -6.26
CA TYR A 64 -12.06 3.34 -5.28
C TYR A 64 -10.72 4.08 -5.45
N SER A 65 -10.09 4.39 -4.33
CA SER A 65 -8.84 5.12 -4.31
C SER A 65 -7.64 4.27 -4.76
N ASP A 66 -6.59 4.94 -5.23
CA ASP A 66 -5.32 4.29 -5.55
C ASP A 66 -4.74 3.51 -4.35
N ARG A 67 -5.05 3.95 -3.11
CA ARG A 67 -4.62 3.23 -1.90
C ARG A 67 -5.16 1.81 -1.86
N LEU A 68 -6.43 1.59 -2.24
CA LEU A 68 -7.00 0.24 -2.28
C LEU A 68 -6.29 -0.61 -3.34
N TYR A 69 -6.20 -0.10 -4.56
CA TYR A 69 -5.58 -0.84 -5.69
C TYR A 69 -4.10 -1.14 -5.47
N GLU A 70 -3.34 -0.24 -4.83
CA GLU A 70 -1.93 -0.45 -4.52
C GLU A 70 -1.68 -1.30 -3.26
N THR A 71 -2.74 -1.61 -2.50
CA THR A 71 -2.62 -2.42 -1.28
C THR A 71 -3.13 -3.84 -1.47
N ILE A 72 -4.24 -4.03 -2.18
CA ILE A 72 -4.98 -5.30 -2.24
C ILE A 72 -5.30 -5.66 -3.69
N ILE A 73 -5.10 -6.94 -4.03
CA ILE A 73 -5.58 -7.57 -5.26
C ILE A 73 -6.96 -8.17 -4.95
N PHE A 74 -7.95 -7.83 -5.75
CA PHE A 74 -9.34 -8.29 -5.59
C PHE A 74 -10.04 -8.32 -6.94
N ASP A 75 -11.22 -8.89 -7.03
CA ASP A 75 -11.98 -8.99 -8.28
C ASP A 75 -12.52 -7.62 -8.71
N ASP A 76 -11.69 -6.93 -9.48
CA ASP A 76 -11.99 -5.63 -10.10
C ASP A 76 -11.13 -5.45 -11.36
N PRO A 77 -11.69 -4.94 -12.47
CA PRO A 77 -10.95 -4.75 -13.72
C PRO A 77 -9.70 -3.85 -13.60
N LYS A 78 -9.67 -2.93 -12.65
CA LYS A 78 -8.52 -2.04 -12.37
C LYS A 78 -7.46 -2.72 -11.48
N SER A 79 -7.81 -3.80 -10.78
CA SER A 79 -6.92 -4.54 -9.89
C SER A 79 -6.11 -5.56 -10.68
N ARG A 80 -5.18 -5.09 -11.51
CA ARG A 80 -4.32 -5.95 -12.36
C ARG A 80 -2.90 -6.02 -11.82
N PRO A 81 -2.50 -7.10 -11.15
CA PRO A 81 -1.11 -7.30 -10.77
C PRO A 81 -0.23 -7.67 -11.99
N PHE A 82 1.10 -7.62 -11.78
CA PHE A 82 2.10 -7.82 -12.84
C PHE A 82 2.04 -9.18 -13.54
N TYR A 83 1.53 -10.22 -12.89
CA TYR A 83 1.48 -11.59 -13.41
C TYR A 83 0.25 -11.89 -14.28
N TYR A 84 -0.72 -10.96 -14.41
CA TYR A 84 -1.86 -11.18 -15.29
C TYR A 84 -1.43 -11.07 -16.75
N GLU A 85 -1.71 -12.14 -17.51
CA GLU A 85 -1.56 -12.15 -18.95
C GLU A 85 -2.64 -11.30 -19.64
N ASP A 86 -2.39 -10.93 -20.89
CA ASP A 86 -3.37 -10.21 -21.71
C ASP A 86 -4.65 -11.04 -21.91
N GLY A 87 -5.79 -10.42 -21.69
CA GLY A 87 -7.11 -11.06 -21.79
C GLY A 87 -7.51 -11.92 -20.60
N LYS A 88 -6.64 -12.08 -19.60
CA LYS A 88 -6.94 -12.75 -18.34
C LYS A 88 -7.41 -11.77 -17.27
N GLY A 89 -8.22 -12.24 -16.34
CA GLY A 89 -8.75 -11.49 -15.21
C GLY A 89 -8.63 -12.26 -13.88
N PHE A 90 -9.24 -11.73 -12.85
CA PHE A 90 -9.15 -12.28 -11.50
C PHE A 90 -9.53 -13.76 -11.43
N SER A 91 -10.63 -14.16 -12.03
CA SER A 91 -11.14 -15.54 -12.01
C SER A 91 -10.26 -16.56 -12.77
N ASP A 92 -9.33 -16.11 -13.60
CA ASP A 92 -8.37 -17.00 -14.27
C ASP A 92 -7.24 -17.46 -13.35
N TYR A 93 -7.00 -16.72 -12.25
CA TYR A 93 -5.90 -16.95 -11.32
C TYR A 93 -6.36 -17.24 -9.90
N HIS A 94 -7.52 -16.72 -9.49
CA HIS A 94 -7.94 -16.66 -8.09
C HIS A 94 -9.36 -17.17 -7.89
N GLN A 95 -9.62 -17.61 -6.68
CA GLN A 95 -10.98 -17.98 -6.27
C GLN A 95 -11.80 -16.72 -6.03
N GLU A 96 -13.08 -16.78 -6.39
CA GLU A 96 -14.07 -15.75 -6.11
C GLU A 96 -14.09 -15.41 -4.61
N ASP A 97 -14.25 -14.13 -4.28
CA ASP A 97 -14.26 -13.59 -2.90
C ASP A 97 -12.91 -13.59 -2.15
N ASN A 98 -11.85 -14.13 -2.71
CA ASN A 98 -10.52 -14.00 -2.10
C ASN A 98 -9.94 -12.62 -2.35
N ILE A 99 -9.02 -12.22 -1.44
CA ILE A 99 -8.26 -10.98 -1.54
C ILE A 99 -6.80 -11.29 -1.22
N TYR A 100 -5.89 -10.64 -1.95
CA TYR A 100 -4.46 -10.91 -1.83
C TYR A 100 -3.68 -9.62 -1.60
N TRP A 101 -2.47 -9.72 -1.06
CA TRP A 101 -1.59 -8.57 -0.94
C TRP A 101 -1.06 -8.16 -2.32
N ARG A 102 -1.18 -6.88 -2.64
CA ARG A 102 -0.43 -6.23 -3.71
C ARG A 102 0.78 -5.49 -3.14
N LYS A 103 0.60 -4.84 -2.00
CA LYS A 103 1.66 -4.11 -1.33
C LYS A 103 2.79 -5.07 -0.91
N TYR A 104 4.01 -4.72 -1.27
CA TYR A 104 5.22 -5.53 -1.08
C TYR A 104 5.33 -6.78 -1.98
N VAL A 105 4.35 -7.04 -2.83
CA VAL A 105 4.45 -8.04 -3.88
C VAL A 105 4.90 -7.32 -5.15
N THR A 106 6.19 -7.43 -5.44
CA THR A 106 6.82 -6.69 -6.54
C THR A 106 7.51 -7.66 -7.47
N TYR A 107 7.57 -7.26 -8.74
CA TYR A 107 8.33 -7.95 -9.76
C TYR A 107 9.14 -6.92 -10.54
N ASP A 108 10.44 -7.08 -10.54
CA ASP A 108 11.34 -6.28 -11.36
C ASP A 108 12.24 -7.22 -12.17
N LYS A 109 11.95 -7.30 -13.47
CA LYS A 109 12.74 -8.12 -14.41
C LYS A 109 14.21 -7.71 -14.48
N SER A 110 14.54 -6.48 -14.14
CA SER A 110 15.92 -5.98 -14.14
C SER A 110 16.77 -6.58 -13.03
N LEU A 111 16.14 -7.12 -11.99
CA LEU A 111 16.79 -7.73 -10.83
C LEU A 111 17.03 -9.24 -10.97
N GLY A 112 16.72 -9.84 -12.12
CA GLY A 112 16.99 -11.23 -12.46
C GLY A 112 15.73 -12.09 -12.66
N ASP A 113 15.94 -13.36 -12.97
CA ASP A 113 14.83 -14.31 -13.28
C ASP A 113 14.07 -14.81 -12.04
N TYR A 114 14.50 -14.41 -10.84
CA TYR A 114 13.91 -14.82 -9.58
C TYR A 114 13.08 -13.68 -8.98
N TRP A 115 11.82 -13.60 -9.34
CA TRP A 115 10.83 -12.64 -8.83
C TRP A 115 10.52 -12.80 -7.34
N ASP A 116 10.90 -13.91 -6.72
CA ASP A 116 10.80 -14.19 -5.29
C ASP A 116 11.87 -13.45 -4.45
N TYR A 117 12.96 -12.98 -5.06
CA TYR A 117 14.02 -12.22 -4.41
C TYR A 117 13.89 -10.74 -4.74
N SER A 118 13.30 -9.99 -3.82
CA SER A 118 13.04 -8.58 -4.04
C SER A 118 14.12 -7.69 -3.42
N GLY A 119 14.70 -6.79 -4.22
CA GLY A 119 15.55 -5.69 -3.75
C GLY A 119 14.77 -4.48 -3.25
N PHE A 120 13.44 -4.57 -3.16
CA PHE A 120 12.60 -3.47 -2.71
C PHE A 120 12.90 -3.09 -1.25
N ASN A 121 13.24 -1.83 -1.01
CA ASN A 121 13.48 -1.30 0.33
C ASN A 121 12.20 -1.23 1.16
N ILE A 122 12.31 -1.52 2.44
CA ILE A 122 11.17 -1.50 3.36
C ILE A 122 11.18 -0.22 4.16
N PRO A 123 10.28 0.74 3.88
CA PRO A 123 10.18 1.96 4.64
C PRO A 123 9.65 1.67 6.05
N LEU A 124 10.45 2.00 7.08
CA LEU A 124 10.09 1.91 8.49
C LEU A 124 9.40 3.19 8.97
N ILE A 125 9.87 4.36 8.49
CA ILE A 125 9.30 5.67 8.79
C ILE A 125 9.17 6.44 7.48
N ARG A 126 7.96 6.87 7.17
CA ARG A 126 7.64 7.65 5.98
C ARG A 126 7.20 9.06 6.35
N TYR A 127 7.37 9.98 5.44
CA TYR A 127 6.92 11.36 5.64
C TYR A 127 5.41 11.46 5.94
N ALA A 128 4.58 10.63 5.27
CA ALA A 128 3.15 10.55 5.57
C ALA A 128 2.87 10.17 7.03
N ASP A 129 3.64 9.25 7.61
CA ASP A 129 3.48 8.83 9.00
C ASP A 129 3.76 10.00 9.96
N ILE A 130 4.79 10.80 9.68
CA ILE A 130 5.09 12.02 10.45
C ILE A 130 3.99 13.08 10.31
N LEU A 131 3.43 13.25 9.11
CA LEU A 131 2.33 14.19 8.90
C LEU A 131 1.10 13.81 9.73
N LEU A 132 0.76 12.50 9.80
CA LEU A 132 -0.38 12.01 10.55
C LEU A 132 -0.14 12.11 12.08
N LEU A 133 1.06 11.79 12.56
CA LEU A 133 1.43 11.98 13.97
C LEU A 133 1.37 13.48 14.37
N TYR A 134 1.83 14.36 13.49
CA TYR A 134 1.74 15.80 13.75
C TYR A 134 0.29 16.29 13.75
N ALA A 135 -0.55 15.75 12.87
CA ALA A 135 -1.98 16.03 12.86
C ALA A 135 -2.67 15.57 14.15
N GLU A 136 -2.27 14.41 14.69
CA GLU A 136 -2.77 13.92 15.98
C GLU A 136 -2.42 14.88 17.12
N CYS A 137 -1.16 15.32 17.21
CA CYS A 137 -0.74 16.32 18.20
C CYS A 137 -1.55 17.63 18.10
N LEU A 138 -1.72 18.16 16.89
CA LEU A 138 -2.51 19.37 16.67
C LEU A 138 -3.98 19.18 17.10
N ASN A 139 -4.56 18.03 16.79
CA ASN A 139 -5.93 17.71 17.19
C ASN A 139 -6.05 17.61 18.72
N ASP A 140 -5.07 17.04 19.40
CA ASP A 140 -5.04 16.95 20.86
C ASP A 140 -4.95 18.32 21.53
N GLU A 141 -4.20 19.24 20.95
CA GLU A 141 -4.12 20.64 21.37
C GLU A 141 -5.40 21.46 21.05
N GLY A 142 -6.42 20.84 20.44
CA GLY A 142 -7.69 21.50 20.08
C GLY A 142 -7.64 22.25 18.75
N ASN A 143 -6.59 22.06 17.95
CA ASN A 143 -6.42 22.69 16.64
C ASN A 143 -6.82 21.75 15.50
N SER A 144 -8.04 21.20 15.58
CA SER A 144 -8.56 20.20 14.63
C SER A 144 -8.57 20.68 13.18
N LYS A 145 -8.85 21.97 12.96
CA LYS A 145 -8.86 22.55 11.61
C LYS A 145 -7.47 22.52 10.95
N GLU A 146 -6.42 22.75 11.70
CA GLU A 146 -5.05 22.66 11.19
C GLU A 146 -4.64 21.18 10.99
N ALA A 147 -5.01 20.29 11.91
CA ALA A 147 -4.81 18.85 11.80
C ALA A 147 -5.37 18.29 10.49
N ILE A 148 -6.59 18.65 10.12
CA ILE A 148 -7.26 18.25 8.88
C ILE A 148 -6.43 18.60 7.64
N LYS A 149 -5.74 19.72 7.60
CA LYS A 149 -4.88 20.08 6.46
C LYS A 149 -3.76 19.05 6.23
N TYR A 150 -3.15 18.54 7.30
CA TYR A 150 -2.10 17.51 7.21
C TYR A 150 -2.67 16.15 6.83
N ILE A 151 -3.83 15.79 7.35
CA ILE A 151 -4.54 14.57 6.92
C ILE A 151 -4.89 14.66 5.44
N ASN A 152 -5.42 15.79 4.98
CA ASN A 152 -5.80 15.98 3.59
C ASN A 152 -4.59 15.94 2.63
N LYS A 153 -3.38 16.36 3.03
CA LYS A 153 -2.16 16.15 2.23
C LYS A 153 -1.88 14.67 1.96
N VAL A 154 -2.14 13.80 2.95
CA VAL A 154 -1.97 12.34 2.78
C VAL A 154 -3.09 11.74 1.95
N ARG A 155 -4.33 12.25 2.06
CA ARG A 155 -5.49 11.83 1.29
C ARG A 155 -5.38 12.22 -0.18
N ASP A 156 -4.97 13.45 -0.46
CA ASP A 156 -4.78 14.00 -1.80
C ASP A 156 -3.82 13.17 -2.66
N ARG A 157 -2.76 12.64 -2.07
CA ARG A 157 -1.79 11.79 -2.76
C ARG A 157 -2.39 10.53 -3.40
N VAL A 158 -3.50 10.06 -2.91
CA VAL A 158 -4.21 8.85 -3.38
C VAL A 158 -5.62 9.17 -3.86
N HIS A 159 -5.86 10.44 -4.18
CA HIS A 159 -7.09 10.99 -4.75
C HIS A 159 -8.36 10.72 -3.91
N VAL A 160 -8.20 10.50 -2.61
CA VAL A 160 -9.35 10.31 -1.70
C VAL A 160 -9.97 11.65 -1.38
N THR A 161 -11.31 11.71 -1.39
CA THR A 161 -12.10 12.90 -1.03
C THR A 161 -11.58 13.55 0.25
N PRO A 162 -11.26 14.86 0.24
CA PRO A 162 -10.73 15.56 1.40
C PRO A 162 -11.75 15.60 2.55
N LEU A 163 -11.24 15.60 3.78
CA LEU A 163 -12.07 15.80 4.96
C LEU A 163 -12.50 17.27 5.07
N SER A 164 -13.75 17.50 5.52
CA SER A 164 -14.25 18.84 5.83
C SER A 164 -13.47 19.47 7.00
N ASP A 165 -13.17 20.74 6.91
CA ASP A 165 -12.51 21.52 7.98
C ASP A 165 -13.43 21.85 9.17
N THR A 166 -14.68 21.37 9.13
CA THR A 166 -15.70 21.55 10.17
C THR A 166 -15.85 20.34 11.10
N LEU A 167 -15.03 19.31 10.92
CA LEU A 167 -15.09 18.11 11.77
C LEU A 167 -14.70 18.43 13.23
N SER A 168 -15.39 17.77 14.18
CA SER A 168 -15.05 17.88 15.61
C SER A 168 -13.74 17.13 15.92
N LYS A 169 -13.13 17.41 17.09
CA LYS A 169 -11.93 16.73 17.59
C LYS A 169 -12.08 15.21 17.53
N GLU A 170 -13.22 14.69 18.00
CA GLU A 170 -13.53 13.25 18.04
C GLU A 170 -13.69 12.65 16.65
N GLN A 171 -14.26 13.42 15.71
CA GLN A 171 -14.38 12.98 14.32
C GLN A 171 -13.02 12.92 13.63
N VAL A 172 -12.16 13.91 13.84
CA VAL A 172 -10.78 13.91 13.32
C VAL A 172 -9.98 12.72 13.87
N LEU A 173 -10.09 12.43 15.17
CA LEU A 173 -9.41 11.29 15.78
C LEU A 173 -9.79 9.96 15.13
N LYS A 174 -11.05 9.77 14.74
CA LYS A 174 -11.50 8.56 14.04
C LYS A 174 -10.86 8.36 12.66
N HIS A 175 -10.37 9.42 12.04
CA HIS A 175 -9.67 9.35 10.75
C HIS A 175 -8.16 9.13 10.91
N LEU A 176 -7.64 9.24 12.13
CA LEU A 176 -6.23 9.00 12.46
C LEU A 176 -5.99 7.59 12.98
N GLN A 177 -7.01 6.92 13.49
CA GLN A 177 -7.00 5.54 14.02
C GLN A 177 -7.44 4.52 12.96
#